data_e551c95f9f44b51bb2728ab0be694be5
#
_entry.id   e551c95f9f44b51bb2728ab0be694be5
#
_cell.length_a   1.000
_cell.length_b   1.000
_cell.length_c   1.000
_cell.angle_alpha   90.00
_cell.angle_beta   90.00
_cell.angle_gamma   90.00
#
_symmetry.space_group_name_H-M   'P 1'
#
loop_
_entity.id
_entity.type
_entity.pdbx_description
1 polymer ?
#
loop_
_entity_poly.entity_id
_entity_poly.type
_entity_poly.pdbx_seq_one_letter_code
_entity_poly.pdbx_strand_id
1 'polypeptide(L)'
;GENDEVLGAYPVHYGSRLRISEGDYVEIGDALTEGPLNPHDILKTKGLQEVQRYLLQEVQKVYRSQGVDISDKHIEIMIRQMLKKVRIEDSGDTSMLPGFTKASLNTDSFLSAASFQETTKVLTEAAIKGKVDYLIGLKENVIIGKLIPAGTGYPQYRKTDIYVNEEQTAEE
;
A
#
# COMPACT_ATOMS: atom_id res chain seq x y z
N GLY A 1 36.84 9.37 4.22
CA GLY A 1 37.25 9.93 2.93
C GLY A 1 38.67 9.47 2.58
N GLU A 2 39.09 9.60 1.36
CA GLU A 2 40.40 9.14 0.88
C GLU A 2 41.63 9.74 1.60
N ASN A 3 41.42 10.77 2.42
CA ASN A 3 42.45 11.51 3.14
C ASN A 3 42.20 11.58 4.65
N ASP A 4 41.61 10.60 5.30
CA ASP A 4 41.21 10.63 6.71
C ASP A 4 40.28 11.81 7.11
N GLU A 5 39.62 12.39 6.14
CA GLU A 5 38.68 13.49 6.36
C GLU A 5 37.34 12.98 6.86
N VAL A 6 36.88 13.50 8.00
CA VAL A 6 35.56 13.15 8.56
C VAL A 6 34.46 13.80 7.71
N LEU A 7 33.81 12.99 6.87
CA LEU A 7 32.73 13.44 5.99
C LEU A 7 31.39 13.62 6.72
N GLY A 8 31.20 12.95 7.85
CA GLY A 8 29.99 13.08 8.65
C GLY A 8 30.08 12.33 9.97
N ALA A 9 29.32 12.78 10.95
CA ALA A 9 29.17 12.14 12.23
C ALA A 9 27.68 11.89 12.53
N TYR A 10 27.33 10.65 12.81
CA TYR A 10 25.97 10.26 13.09
C TYR A 10 25.83 9.77 14.53
N PRO A 11 24.96 10.41 15.35
CA PRO A 11 24.73 9.96 16.72
C PRO A 11 23.96 8.64 16.71
N VAL A 12 24.46 7.64 17.42
CA VAL A 12 23.86 6.34 17.59
C VAL A 12 23.40 6.19 19.04
N HIS A 13 22.19 5.67 19.27
CA HIS A 13 21.69 5.43 20.63
C HIS A 13 22.57 4.42 21.38
N TYR A 14 22.77 4.68 22.66
CA TYR A 14 23.51 3.75 23.53
C TYR A 14 22.87 2.36 23.51
N GLY A 15 23.69 1.32 23.30
CA GLY A 15 23.23 -0.06 23.22
C GLY A 15 22.77 -0.54 21.83
N SER A 16 22.78 0.31 20.83
CA SER A 16 22.53 -0.12 19.43
C SER A 16 23.67 -1.00 18.94
N ARG A 17 23.33 -2.11 18.29
CA ARG A 17 24.33 -2.96 17.62
C ARG A 17 24.63 -2.40 16.24
N LEU A 18 25.92 -2.23 15.96
CA LEU A 18 26.39 -1.84 14.63
C LEU A 18 26.37 -3.04 13.71
N ARG A 19 25.99 -2.84 12.46
CA ARG A 19 26.06 -3.84 11.38
C ARG A 19 27.37 -3.76 10.61
N ILE A 20 28.11 -2.70 10.80
CA ILE A 20 29.34 -2.37 10.10
C ILE A 20 30.51 -2.42 11.06
N SER A 21 31.68 -2.74 10.52
CA SER A 21 32.98 -2.74 11.21
C SER A 21 33.86 -1.62 10.66
N GLU A 22 34.89 -1.27 11.41
CA GLU A 22 35.86 -0.29 10.95
C GLU A 22 36.55 -0.75 9.65
N GLY A 23 36.54 0.11 8.63
CA GLY A 23 37.06 -0.18 7.30
C GLY A 23 36.04 -0.75 6.29
N ASP A 24 34.80 -0.98 6.69
CA ASP A 24 33.73 -1.44 5.78
C ASP A 24 33.35 -0.33 4.80
N TYR A 25 33.08 -0.73 3.57
CA TYR A 25 32.52 0.17 2.55
C TYR A 25 31.02 0.23 2.68
N VAL A 26 30.46 1.42 2.73
CA VAL A 26 29.01 1.63 2.85
C VAL A 26 28.50 2.48 1.69
N GLU A 27 27.33 2.12 1.18
CA GLU A 27 26.62 2.88 0.15
C GLU A 27 25.51 3.76 0.74
N ILE A 28 25.04 4.70 -0.05
CA ILE A 28 23.93 5.58 0.37
C ILE A 28 22.69 4.74 0.68
N GLY A 29 22.18 4.87 1.90
CA GLY A 29 20.98 4.17 2.37
C GLY A 29 21.24 2.80 3.01
N ASP A 30 22.49 2.41 3.21
CA ASP A 30 22.80 1.19 3.96
C ASP A 30 22.53 1.37 5.46
N ALA A 31 22.00 0.32 6.07
CA ALA A 31 21.70 0.32 7.49
C ALA A 31 22.97 0.16 8.31
N LEU A 32 23.36 1.20 9.04
CA LEU A 32 24.54 1.19 9.91
C LEU A 32 24.30 0.47 11.23
N THR A 33 23.04 0.40 11.68
CA THR A 33 22.63 -0.23 12.93
C THR A 33 21.62 -1.33 12.68
N GLU A 34 21.54 -2.29 13.60
CA GLU A 34 20.47 -3.27 13.64
C GLU A 34 19.16 -2.60 14.09
N GLY A 35 18.04 -3.01 13.50
CA GLY A 35 16.70 -2.54 13.87
C GLY A 35 15.83 -2.23 12.64
N PRO A 36 14.58 -1.84 12.89
CA PRO A 36 13.67 -1.45 11.82
C PRO A 36 14.12 -0.12 11.20
N LEU A 37 14.11 -0.06 9.88
CA LEU A 37 14.41 1.15 9.14
C LEU A 37 13.14 2.00 8.98
N ASN A 38 13.32 3.32 8.88
CA ASN A 38 12.22 4.21 8.55
C ASN A 38 11.93 4.13 7.02
N PRO A 39 10.72 3.73 6.62
CA PRO A 39 10.38 3.63 5.19
C PRO A 39 10.52 4.95 4.42
N HIS A 40 10.37 6.10 5.10
CA HIS A 40 10.56 7.41 4.47
C HIS A 40 12.02 7.67 4.09
N ASP A 41 12.95 7.21 4.90
CA ASP A 41 14.38 7.38 4.61
C ASP A 41 14.81 6.43 3.49
N ILE A 42 14.28 5.20 3.45
CA ILE A 42 14.48 4.27 2.34
C ILE A 42 13.94 4.89 1.03
N LEU A 43 12.76 5.53 1.09
CA LEU A 43 12.17 6.17 -0.09
C LEU A 43 13.08 7.27 -0.65
N LYS A 44 13.64 8.10 0.23
CA LYS A 44 14.53 9.21 -0.16
C LYS A 44 15.86 8.74 -0.73
N THR A 45 16.39 7.63 -0.22
CA THR A 45 17.73 7.16 -0.56
C THR A 45 17.75 6.11 -1.66
N LYS A 46 16.86 5.11 -1.57
CA LYS A 46 16.85 3.93 -2.47
C LYS A 46 15.64 3.88 -3.40
N GLY A 47 14.65 4.75 -3.17
CA GLY A 47 13.46 4.86 -4.03
C GLY A 47 12.33 3.90 -3.69
N LEU A 48 11.25 3.95 -4.52
CA LEU A 48 9.97 3.30 -4.24
C LEU A 48 10.06 1.76 -4.23
N GLN A 49 10.83 1.17 -5.13
CA GLN A 49 10.94 -0.29 -5.25
C GLN A 49 11.56 -0.92 -3.99
N GLU A 50 12.58 -0.27 -3.42
CA GLU A 50 13.20 -0.76 -2.19
C GLU A 50 12.26 -0.63 -0.98
N VAL A 51 11.45 0.43 -0.92
CA VAL A 51 10.40 0.53 0.11
C VAL A 51 9.40 -0.62 0.00
N GLN A 52 8.95 -0.95 -1.21
CA GLN A 52 8.02 -2.07 -1.41
C GLN A 52 8.64 -3.39 -0.95
N ARG A 53 9.88 -3.64 -1.33
CA ARG A 53 10.60 -4.85 -0.94
C ARG A 53 10.81 -4.92 0.58
N TYR A 54 11.20 -3.81 1.19
CA TYR A 54 11.40 -3.72 2.64
C TYR A 54 10.10 -4.00 3.40
N LEU A 55 8.99 -3.36 3.02
CA LEU A 55 7.69 -3.57 3.65
C LEU A 55 7.21 -5.02 3.50
N LEU A 56 7.39 -5.62 2.32
CA LEU A 56 7.06 -7.03 2.09
C LEU A 56 7.86 -7.95 3.02
N GLN A 57 9.17 -7.74 3.12
CA GLN A 57 10.05 -8.55 3.96
C GLN A 57 9.70 -8.43 5.45
N GLU A 58 9.44 -7.22 5.95
CA GLU A 58 9.11 -7.01 7.36
C GLU A 58 7.74 -7.60 7.72
N VAL A 59 6.73 -7.49 6.86
CA VAL A 59 5.43 -8.13 7.07
C VAL A 59 5.54 -9.65 7.03
N GLN A 60 6.23 -10.21 6.05
CA GLN A 60 6.47 -11.66 5.95
C GLN A 60 7.25 -12.20 7.14
N LYS A 61 8.24 -11.47 7.63
CA LYS A 61 9.00 -11.84 8.82
C LYS A 61 8.09 -12.02 10.04
N VAL A 62 7.14 -11.10 10.24
CA VAL A 62 6.18 -11.19 11.34
C VAL A 62 5.27 -12.43 11.17
N TYR A 63 4.70 -12.64 9.99
CA TYR A 63 3.84 -13.82 9.75
C TYR A 63 4.60 -15.14 9.90
N ARG A 64 5.80 -15.23 9.34
CA ARG A 64 6.64 -16.43 9.46
C ARG A 64 7.06 -16.72 10.90
N SER A 65 7.30 -15.68 11.71
CA SER A 65 7.61 -15.85 13.14
C SER A 65 6.43 -16.44 13.94
N GLN A 66 5.21 -16.28 13.44
CA GLN A 66 3.99 -16.87 13.99
C GLN A 66 3.62 -18.22 13.35
N GLY A 67 4.49 -18.77 12.48
CA GLY A 67 4.22 -20.03 11.78
C GLY A 67 3.17 -19.96 10.68
N VAL A 68 2.83 -18.74 10.22
CA VAL A 68 1.86 -18.51 9.16
C VAL A 68 2.58 -18.27 7.83
N ASP A 69 2.27 -19.08 6.83
CA ASP A 69 2.80 -18.91 5.48
C ASP A 69 1.75 -18.24 4.56
N ILE A 70 2.08 -17.05 4.09
CA ILE A 70 1.21 -16.26 3.21
C ILE A 70 1.97 -15.98 1.91
N SER A 71 1.31 -16.18 0.77
CA SER A 71 1.89 -15.84 -0.53
C SER A 71 2.11 -14.32 -0.65
N ASP A 72 3.26 -13.93 -1.15
CA ASP A 72 3.72 -12.54 -1.28
C ASP A 72 2.72 -11.66 -2.04
N LYS A 73 2.04 -12.22 -3.06
CA LYS A 73 1.05 -11.49 -3.88
C LYS A 73 -0.05 -10.79 -3.07
N HIS A 74 -0.48 -11.39 -1.95
CA HIS A 74 -1.53 -10.79 -1.11
C HIS A 74 -1.03 -9.56 -0.35
N ILE A 75 0.21 -9.62 0.12
CA ILE A 75 0.86 -8.51 0.82
C ILE A 75 1.24 -7.41 -0.17
N GLU A 76 1.75 -7.78 -1.34
CA GLU A 76 2.12 -6.84 -2.42
C GLU A 76 0.93 -5.99 -2.88
N ILE A 77 -0.27 -6.57 -3.01
CA ILE A 77 -1.49 -5.83 -3.34
C ILE A 77 -1.79 -4.75 -2.30
N MET A 78 -1.67 -5.08 -1.01
CA MET A 78 -1.87 -4.12 0.07
C MET A 78 -0.82 -3.02 0.06
N ILE A 79 0.46 -3.38 -0.09
CA ILE A 79 1.57 -2.43 -0.19
C ILE A 79 1.36 -1.50 -1.39
N ARG A 80 0.99 -2.03 -2.55
CA ARG A 80 0.69 -1.23 -3.74
C ARG A 80 -0.40 -0.20 -3.47
N GLN A 81 -1.47 -0.57 -2.77
CA GLN A 81 -2.55 0.37 -2.43
C GLN A 81 -2.08 1.44 -1.43
N MET A 82 -1.24 1.09 -0.48
CA MET A 82 -0.66 2.06 0.47
C MET A 82 0.25 3.09 -0.23
N LEU A 83 0.98 2.65 -1.25
CA LEU A 83 1.96 3.47 -1.98
C LEU A 83 1.37 4.13 -3.24
N LYS A 84 0.09 3.92 -3.53
CA LYS A 84 -0.56 4.48 -4.72
C LYS A 84 -0.63 6.01 -4.71
N LYS A 85 -0.74 6.61 -3.52
CA LYS A 85 -0.89 8.06 -3.36
C LYS A 85 0.37 8.63 -2.72
N VAL A 86 0.84 9.74 -3.27
CA VAL A 86 1.97 10.52 -2.78
C VAL A 86 1.48 11.88 -2.31
N ARG A 87 2.17 12.44 -1.33
CA ARG A 87 1.93 13.82 -0.91
C ARG A 87 2.91 14.71 -1.67
N ILE A 88 2.40 15.70 -2.39
CA ILE A 88 3.21 16.71 -3.04
C ILE A 88 3.49 17.82 -2.02
N GLU A 89 4.75 18.17 -1.82
CA GLU A 89 5.19 19.31 -1.02
C GLU A 89 5.53 20.51 -1.91
N ASP A 90 5.61 21.70 -1.33
CA ASP A 90 5.62 23.00 -2.04
C ASP A 90 6.71 23.17 -3.11
N SER A 91 7.74 22.38 -3.14
CA SER A 91 8.81 22.43 -4.16
C SER A 91 8.56 21.54 -5.38
N GLY A 92 7.44 20.85 -5.46
CA GLY A 92 7.18 19.88 -6.52
C GLY A 92 8.00 18.60 -6.42
N ASP A 93 8.89 18.54 -5.46
CA ASP A 93 9.72 17.39 -5.16
C ASP A 93 9.23 16.71 -3.88
N THR A 94 9.16 15.42 -3.94
CA THR A 94 9.08 14.50 -2.83
C THR A 94 7.70 14.02 -2.41
N SER A 95 7.45 12.86 -2.87
CA SER A 95 6.46 11.90 -2.40
C SER A 95 6.74 11.44 -0.97
N MET A 96 6.11 12.04 0.02
CA MET A 96 6.01 11.41 1.34
C MET A 96 4.93 10.33 1.29
N LEU A 97 5.24 9.15 1.81
CA LEU A 97 4.26 8.09 2.00
C LEU A 97 3.17 8.57 2.98
N PRO A 98 1.91 8.68 2.58
CA PRO A 98 0.86 8.95 3.54
C PRO A 98 0.75 7.77 4.50
N GLY A 99 0.59 8.02 5.80
CA GLY A 99 0.29 6.96 6.76
C GLY A 99 -0.99 6.20 6.36
N PHE A 100 -1.10 4.93 6.76
CA PHE A 100 -2.20 4.04 6.41
C PHE A 100 -3.59 4.67 6.59
N THR A 101 -3.84 5.30 7.74
CA THR A 101 -5.11 5.98 8.04
C THR A 101 -5.42 7.07 7.03
N LYS A 102 -4.43 7.90 6.71
CA LYS A 102 -4.61 9.03 5.77
C LYS A 102 -4.82 8.55 4.35
N ALA A 103 -4.13 7.49 3.93
CA ALA A 103 -4.34 6.86 2.63
C ALA A 103 -5.75 6.26 2.51
N SER A 104 -6.27 5.64 3.58
CA SER A 104 -7.60 5.03 3.63
C SER A 104 -8.74 6.05 3.62
N LEU A 105 -8.53 7.24 4.19
CA LEU A 105 -9.49 8.33 4.17
C LEU A 105 -9.50 9.11 2.85
N ASN A 106 -8.37 9.17 2.15
CA ASN A 106 -8.21 9.85 0.87
C ASN A 106 -8.44 8.91 -0.34
N THR A 107 -9.38 7.99 -0.23
CA THR A 107 -9.82 7.13 -1.35
C THR A 107 -10.73 7.89 -2.31
N ASP A 108 -10.84 7.41 -3.55
CA ASP A 108 -11.70 8.03 -4.57
C ASP A 108 -13.19 7.89 -4.21
N SER A 109 -13.57 6.81 -3.51
CA SER A 109 -14.90 6.57 -2.99
C SER A 109 -15.06 7.17 -1.59
N PHE A 110 -15.96 8.14 -1.46
CA PHE A 110 -16.27 8.72 -0.14
C PHE A 110 -17.08 7.75 0.75
N LEU A 111 -17.84 6.82 0.16
CA LEU A 111 -18.53 5.76 0.91
C LEU A 111 -17.54 4.81 1.56
N SER A 112 -16.51 4.41 0.83
CA SER A 112 -15.43 3.58 1.35
C SER A 112 -14.69 4.27 2.49
N ALA A 113 -14.37 5.55 2.34
CA ALA A 113 -13.72 6.35 3.37
C ALA A 113 -14.60 6.51 4.63
N ALA A 114 -15.89 6.83 4.46
CA ALA A 114 -16.85 6.99 5.55
C ALA A 114 -17.05 5.72 6.37
N SER A 115 -16.94 4.56 5.76
CA SER A 115 -17.07 3.28 6.45
C SER A 115 -15.81 2.86 7.23
N PHE A 116 -14.71 3.55 7.04
CA PHE A 116 -13.46 3.27 7.75
C PHE A 116 -13.38 4.05 9.07
N GLN A 117 -13.38 5.36 9.03
CA GLN A 117 -13.32 6.26 10.19
C GLN A 117 -13.90 7.63 9.84
N GLU A 118 -14.18 8.45 10.87
CA GLU A 118 -14.64 9.85 10.72
C GLU A 118 -15.88 9.98 9.81
N THR A 119 -16.83 9.06 9.92
CA THR A 119 -18.01 8.96 9.05
C THR A 119 -18.73 10.29 8.84
N THR A 120 -19.04 11.01 9.92
CA THR A 120 -19.76 12.29 9.84
C THR A 120 -18.98 13.34 9.08
N LYS A 121 -17.69 13.46 9.35
CA LYS A 121 -16.81 14.44 8.69
C LYS A 121 -16.68 14.14 7.19
N VAL A 122 -16.45 12.88 6.82
CA VAL A 122 -16.30 12.46 5.42
C VAL A 122 -17.60 12.69 4.64
N LEU A 123 -18.74 12.32 5.20
CA LEU A 123 -20.04 12.52 4.55
C LEU A 123 -20.41 14.00 4.42
N THR A 124 -20.15 14.80 5.46
CA THR A 124 -20.37 16.26 5.42
C THR A 124 -19.50 16.91 4.34
N GLU A 125 -18.22 16.55 4.29
CA GLU A 125 -17.32 17.08 3.27
C GLU A 125 -17.72 16.66 1.86
N ALA A 126 -18.16 15.41 1.69
CA ALA A 126 -18.65 14.90 0.41
C ALA A 126 -19.92 15.64 -0.04
N ALA A 127 -20.84 15.91 0.88
CA ALA A 127 -22.07 16.65 0.61
C ALA A 127 -21.79 18.11 0.22
N ILE A 128 -20.92 18.81 0.98
CA ILE A 128 -20.55 20.21 0.69
C ILE A 128 -19.87 20.32 -0.67
N LYS A 129 -18.99 19.35 -1.01
CA LYS A 129 -18.24 19.35 -2.28
C LYS A 129 -19.03 18.76 -3.46
N GLY A 130 -20.25 18.26 -3.24
CA GLY A 130 -21.05 17.59 -4.27
C GLY A 130 -20.34 16.39 -4.89
N LYS A 131 -19.60 15.60 -4.10
CA LYS A 131 -18.84 14.44 -4.61
C LYS A 131 -19.80 13.37 -5.12
N VAL A 132 -19.43 12.74 -6.23
CA VAL A 132 -20.11 11.58 -6.81
C VAL A 132 -19.27 10.34 -6.60
N ASP A 133 -19.87 9.27 -6.09
CA ASP A 133 -19.22 7.97 -5.96
C ASP A 133 -19.60 7.08 -7.15
N TYR A 134 -18.62 6.67 -7.92
CA TYR A 134 -18.83 5.86 -9.13
C TYR A 134 -18.98 4.36 -8.85
N LEU A 135 -18.90 3.92 -7.59
CA LEU A 135 -19.08 2.53 -7.16
C LEU A 135 -18.15 1.54 -7.88
N ILE A 136 -16.89 1.93 -8.06
CA ILE A 136 -15.90 1.13 -8.81
C ILE A 136 -15.29 0.03 -7.95
N GLY A 137 -15.14 0.26 -6.64
CA GLY A 137 -14.51 -0.69 -5.72
C GLY A 137 -15.48 -1.71 -5.15
N LEU A 138 -14.97 -2.56 -4.26
CA LEU A 138 -15.77 -3.62 -3.65
C LEU A 138 -16.63 -3.08 -2.50
N LYS A 139 -16.04 -2.26 -1.62
CA LYS A 139 -16.62 -1.84 -0.35
C LYS A 139 -17.86 -0.98 -0.52
N GLU A 140 -17.84 -0.01 -1.41
CA GLU A 140 -18.96 0.86 -1.73
C GLU A 140 -20.15 0.09 -2.31
N ASN A 141 -19.89 -0.92 -3.16
CA ASN A 141 -20.94 -1.79 -3.69
C ASN A 141 -21.58 -2.65 -2.60
N VAL A 142 -20.79 -3.18 -1.69
CA VAL A 142 -21.29 -3.95 -0.53
C VAL A 142 -22.16 -3.08 0.37
N ILE A 143 -21.74 -1.85 0.66
CA ILE A 143 -22.52 -0.91 1.51
C ILE A 143 -23.90 -0.63 0.93
N ILE A 144 -23.99 -0.44 -0.39
CA ILE A 144 -25.27 -0.14 -1.08
C ILE A 144 -26.09 -1.41 -1.35
N GLY A 145 -25.53 -2.60 -1.14
CA GLY A 145 -26.20 -3.87 -1.43
C GLY A 145 -26.20 -4.26 -2.91
N LYS A 146 -25.27 -3.74 -3.70
CA LYS A 146 -25.07 -4.15 -5.08
C LYS A 146 -24.05 -5.28 -5.18
N LEU A 147 -24.11 -6.03 -6.29
CA LEU A 147 -23.08 -7.01 -6.60
C LEU A 147 -21.72 -6.32 -6.75
N ILE A 148 -20.69 -6.90 -6.14
CA ILE A 148 -19.33 -6.41 -6.27
C ILE A 148 -18.85 -6.56 -7.72
N PRO A 149 -17.98 -5.69 -8.24
CA PRO A 149 -17.46 -5.77 -9.61
C PRO A 149 -16.38 -6.86 -9.75
N ALA A 150 -16.67 -8.07 -9.24
CA ALA A 150 -15.83 -9.24 -9.29
C ALA A 150 -16.70 -10.51 -9.30
N GLY A 151 -16.19 -11.61 -9.83
CA GLY A 151 -16.94 -12.84 -9.98
C GLY A 151 -18.21 -12.64 -10.81
N THR A 152 -19.36 -13.10 -10.31
CA THR A 152 -20.67 -12.98 -10.99
C THR A 152 -21.17 -11.54 -11.19
N GLY A 153 -20.62 -10.58 -10.43
CA GLY A 153 -20.90 -9.15 -10.56
C GLY A 153 -20.04 -8.42 -11.60
N TYR A 154 -19.13 -9.11 -12.26
CA TYR A 154 -18.24 -8.50 -13.24
C TYR A 154 -19.03 -8.00 -14.46
N PRO A 155 -18.78 -6.78 -14.97
CA PRO A 155 -19.60 -6.15 -16.00
C PRO A 155 -19.74 -6.97 -17.29
N GLN A 156 -18.74 -7.79 -17.63
CA GLN A 156 -18.79 -8.63 -18.82
C GLN A 156 -19.87 -9.71 -18.72
N TYR A 157 -20.04 -10.33 -17.53
CA TYR A 157 -21.07 -11.35 -17.34
C TYR A 157 -22.49 -10.79 -17.39
N ARG A 158 -22.69 -9.49 -17.09
CA ARG A 158 -24.01 -8.83 -17.20
C ARG A 158 -24.43 -8.55 -18.63
N LYS A 159 -23.47 -8.54 -19.57
CA LYS A 159 -23.69 -8.27 -20.99
C LYS A 159 -23.69 -9.54 -21.84
N THR A 160 -23.51 -10.71 -21.22
CA THR A 160 -23.44 -11.99 -21.89
C THR A 160 -24.83 -12.62 -21.89
N ASP A 161 -25.45 -12.74 -23.06
CA ASP A 161 -26.67 -13.51 -23.25
C ASP A 161 -26.30 -14.98 -23.42
N ILE A 162 -26.93 -15.84 -22.64
CA ILE A 162 -26.73 -17.29 -22.70
C ILE A 162 -27.79 -17.86 -23.65
N TYR A 163 -27.37 -18.34 -24.79
CA TYR A 163 -28.22 -19.09 -25.70
C TYR A 163 -28.04 -20.59 -25.41
N VAL A 164 -29.10 -21.26 -24.96
CA VAL A 164 -29.12 -22.72 -24.82
C VAL A 164 -29.58 -23.27 -26.17
N ASN A 165 -28.72 -24.03 -26.84
CA ASN A 165 -29.14 -24.79 -28.01
C ASN A 165 -30.01 -25.95 -27.55
N GLU A 166 -31.30 -25.86 -27.76
CA GLU A 166 -32.29 -26.91 -27.43
C GLU A 166 -32.12 -28.20 -28.24
N GLU A 167 -31.27 -28.21 -29.25
CA GLU A 167 -31.07 -29.38 -30.14
C GLU A 167 -30.25 -30.52 -29.52
N GLN A 168 -29.62 -30.35 -28.36
CA GLN A 168 -28.83 -31.39 -27.74
C GLN A 168 -29.53 -32.16 -26.59
N THR A 169 -30.76 -31.81 -26.28
CA THR A 169 -31.54 -32.51 -25.21
C THR A 169 -32.57 -33.52 -25.77
N ALA A 170 -32.57 -33.79 -27.05
CA ALA A 170 -33.52 -34.72 -27.67
C ALA A 170 -32.95 -36.13 -28.01
N GLU A 171 -31.75 -36.46 -27.60
CA GLU A 171 -31.10 -37.77 -27.80
C GLU A 171 -30.59 -38.38 -26.50
N GLU A 172 -31.42 -38.45 -25.45
CA GLU A 172 -31.24 -39.43 -24.34
C GLU A 172 -32.57 -40.06 -23.98
#